data_6de377c5925b81282e5d5360ae132c99
#
_entry.id   6de377c5925b81282e5d5360ae132c99
#
_cell.length_a   1.000
_cell.length_b   1.000
_cell.length_c   1.000
_cell.angle_alpha   90.00
_cell.angle_beta   90.00
_cell.angle_gamma   90.00
#
_symmetry.space_group_name_H-M   'P 1'
#
loop_
_entity.id
_entity.type
_entity.pdbx_description
1 polymer ?
#
loop_
_entity_poly.entity_id
_entity_poly.type
_entity_poly.pdbx_seq_one_letter_code
_entity_poly.pdbx_strand_id
1 'polypeptide(L)'
;QFLEEENKMLKSMVDKIHNIGANVLICQKGIDDISQHYLSKHGVLAVRRVKESDMTKLAKATGGRISTNLDDISASDLGSAEIVQQKKVESDKWVFIEGCKNPRSVTVLIRGGSQRVVDEVDRSLHDALMVVKDVVENPSIVAGGGSPEAYLAAELNEWSSSSEGREQLAIKQYAEAFESIP
;
A
#
# COMPACT_ATOMS: atom_id res chain seq x y z
N GLN A 1 -12.23 33.81 -25.41
CA GLN A 1 -10.75 33.86 -25.35
C GLN A 1 -10.23 32.99 -24.20
N PHE A 2 -10.52 33.25 -22.90
CA PHE A 2 -9.99 32.42 -21.80
C PHE A 2 -10.38 30.94 -21.89
N LEU A 3 -11.64 30.63 -22.20
CA LEU A 3 -12.10 29.24 -22.38
C LEU A 3 -11.42 28.54 -23.58
N GLU A 4 -11.11 29.27 -24.62
CA GLU A 4 -10.40 28.71 -25.78
C GLU A 4 -8.92 28.44 -25.48
N GLU A 5 -8.28 29.29 -24.67
CA GLU A 5 -6.91 29.10 -24.21
C GLU A 5 -6.81 27.91 -23.25
N GLU A 6 -7.76 27.79 -22.31
CA GLU A 6 -7.88 26.65 -21.41
C GLU A 6 -8.03 25.33 -22.18
N ASN A 7 -8.97 25.29 -23.14
CA ASN A 7 -9.17 24.13 -23.99
C ASN A 7 -7.93 23.76 -24.82
N LYS A 8 -7.18 24.74 -25.32
CA LYS A 8 -5.92 24.49 -26.03
C LYS A 8 -4.85 23.91 -25.09
N MET A 9 -4.78 24.41 -23.88
CA MET A 9 -3.84 23.92 -22.86
C MET A 9 -4.17 22.46 -22.49
N LEU A 10 -5.43 22.16 -22.16
CA LEU A 10 -5.89 20.81 -21.85
C LEU A 10 -5.63 19.82 -22.99
N LYS A 11 -5.91 20.26 -24.23
CA LYS A 11 -5.61 19.46 -25.42
C LYS A 11 -4.10 19.18 -25.55
N SER A 12 -3.27 20.21 -25.37
CA SER A 12 -1.80 20.05 -25.42
C SER A 12 -1.28 19.06 -24.37
N MET A 13 -1.86 19.07 -23.17
CA MET A 13 -1.52 18.11 -22.09
C MET A 13 -1.86 16.67 -22.52
N VAL A 14 -3.04 16.47 -23.10
CA VAL A 14 -3.47 15.15 -23.59
C VAL A 14 -2.61 14.68 -24.76
N ASP A 15 -2.29 15.57 -25.70
CA ASP A 15 -1.42 15.26 -26.83
C ASP A 15 -0.01 14.84 -26.37
N LYS A 16 0.54 15.47 -25.31
CA LYS A 16 1.82 15.04 -24.68
C LYS A 16 1.72 13.60 -24.17
N ILE A 17 0.67 13.26 -23.41
CA ILE A 17 0.45 11.92 -22.88
C ILE A 17 0.35 10.88 -24.01
N HIS A 18 -0.37 11.20 -25.06
CA HIS A 18 -0.50 10.32 -26.22
C HIS A 18 0.84 10.14 -26.96
N ASN A 19 1.59 11.22 -27.16
CA ASN A 19 2.84 11.21 -27.93
C ASN A 19 3.96 10.39 -27.27
N ILE A 20 3.98 10.26 -25.92
CA ILE A 20 4.91 9.36 -25.23
C ILE A 20 4.53 7.88 -25.35
N GLY A 21 3.37 7.56 -25.96
CA GLY A 21 2.89 6.20 -26.16
C GLY A 21 2.07 5.62 -25.01
N ALA A 22 1.58 6.45 -24.09
CA ALA A 22 0.72 6.00 -23.00
C ALA A 22 -0.69 5.66 -23.53
N ASN A 23 -1.18 4.47 -23.20
CA ASN A 23 -2.56 4.04 -23.48
C ASN A 23 -3.41 3.92 -22.21
N VAL A 24 -2.81 4.11 -21.03
CA VAL A 24 -3.49 4.17 -19.73
C VAL A 24 -2.95 5.35 -18.94
N LEU A 25 -3.84 6.19 -18.44
CA LEU A 25 -3.54 7.30 -17.52
C LEU A 25 -4.19 7.05 -16.18
N ILE A 26 -3.39 7.03 -15.12
CA ILE A 26 -3.87 6.90 -13.74
C ILE A 26 -3.54 8.19 -13.01
N CYS A 27 -4.56 8.91 -12.53
CA CYS A 27 -4.41 10.22 -11.91
C CYS A 27 -4.94 10.21 -10.47
N GLN A 28 -4.16 10.79 -9.55
CA GLN A 28 -4.57 10.97 -8.16
C GLN A 28 -5.70 12.00 -8.02
N LYS A 29 -5.67 13.02 -8.85
CA LYS A 29 -6.66 14.11 -8.84
C LYS A 29 -7.81 13.86 -9.80
N GLY A 30 -8.73 14.81 -9.87
CA GLY A 30 -9.77 14.83 -10.90
C GLY A 30 -9.18 15.04 -12.30
N ILE A 31 -9.87 14.56 -13.29
CA ILE A 31 -9.60 14.84 -14.69
C ILE A 31 -10.84 15.56 -15.21
N ASP A 32 -10.64 16.71 -15.84
CA ASP A 32 -11.71 17.50 -16.43
C ASP A 32 -12.44 16.72 -17.55
N ASP A 33 -13.72 16.98 -17.75
CA ASP A 33 -14.54 16.24 -18.71
C ASP A 33 -14.06 16.47 -20.17
N ILE A 34 -13.52 17.65 -20.48
CA ILE A 34 -12.94 17.96 -21.77
C ILE A 34 -11.67 17.13 -21.98
N SER A 35 -10.81 17.06 -20.99
CA SER A 35 -9.60 16.21 -21.00
C SER A 35 -9.96 14.74 -21.14
N GLN A 36 -11.00 14.26 -20.45
CA GLN A 36 -11.48 12.88 -20.59
C GLN A 36 -11.98 12.59 -22.02
N HIS A 37 -12.68 13.54 -22.62
CA HIS A 37 -13.12 13.41 -24.01
C HIS A 37 -11.93 13.27 -24.97
N TYR A 38 -10.91 14.11 -24.85
CA TYR A 38 -9.70 14.02 -25.66
C TYR A 38 -8.92 12.72 -25.43
N LEU A 39 -8.73 12.29 -24.16
CA LEU A 39 -8.09 11.02 -23.83
C LEU A 39 -8.83 9.84 -24.47
N SER A 40 -10.15 9.81 -24.34
CA SER A 40 -10.99 8.78 -24.98
C SER A 40 -10.87 8.78 -26.50
N LYS A 41 -10.81 9.95 -27.12
CA LYS A 41 -10.61 10.09 -28.58
C LYS A 41 -9.27 9.53 -29.06
N HIS A 42 -8.22 9.63 -28.23
CA HIS A 42 -6.90 9.04 -28.46
C HIS A 42 -6.81 7.57 -28.03
N GLY A 43 -7.89 6.96 -27.56
CA GLY A 43 -7.90 5.57 -27.08
C GLY A 43 -7.18 5.36 -25.74
N VAL A 44 -6.98 6.41 -24.96
CA VAL A 44 -6.32 6.33 -23.65
C VAL A 44 -7.38 6.07 -22.57
N LEU A 45 -7.21 4.98 -21.82
CA LEU A 45 -8.03 4.70 -20.64
C LEU A 45 -7.60 5.62 -19.50
N ALA A 46 -8.50 6.46 -19.01
CA ALA A 46 -8.23 7.40 -17.93
C ALA A 46 -8.93 7.00 -16.64
N VAL A 47 -8.17 6.84 -15.58
CA VAL A 47 -8.65 6.54 -14.22
C VAL A 47 -8.32 7.73 -13.31
N ARG A 48 -9.35 8.31 -12.69
CA ARG A 48 -9.22 9.50 -11.85
C ARG A 48 -9.42 9.18 -10.36
N ARG A 49 -8.93 10.06 -9.48
CA ARG A 49 -9.11 10.01 -8.02
C ARG A 49 -8.58 8.74 -7.38
N VAL A 50 -7.46 8.23 -7.89
CA VAL A 50 -6.79 7.08 -7.31
C VAL A 50 -6.00 7.52 -6.07
N LYS A 51 -6.09 6.76 -4.99
CA LYS A 51 -5.37 7.06 -3.74
C LYS A 51 -3.86 7.01 -3.96
N GLU A 52 -3.11 7.85 -3.26
CA GLU A 52 -1.65 7.90 -3.35
C GLU A 52 -0.99 6.56 -3.01
N SER A 53 -1.51 5.87 -1.98
CA SER A 53 -1.04 4.53 -1.61
C SER A 53 -1.18 3.53 -2.75
N ASP A 54 -2.27 3.60 -3.52
CA ASP A 54 -2.52 2.72 -4.65
C ASP A 54 -1.65 3.10 -5.85
N MET A 55 -1.43 4.39 -6.09
CA MET A 55 -0.48 4.89 -7.09
C MET A 55 0.92 4.33 -6.85
N THR A 56 1.39 4.37 -5.61
CA THR A 56 2.72 3.83 -5.22
C THR A 56 2.80 2.32 -5.45
N LYS A 57 1.75 1.57 -5.11
CA LYS A 57 1.67 0.12 -5.36
C LYS A 57 1.66 -0.18 -6.85
N LEU A 58 0.89 0.57 -7.64
CA LEU A 58 0.83 0.42 -9.09
C LEU A 58 2.16 0.73 -9.77
N ALA A 59 2.85 1.78 -9.35
CA ALA A 59 4.19 2.09 -9.85
C ALA A 59 5.17 0.93 -9.59
N LYS A 60 5.13 0.34 -8.40
CA LYS A 60 5.94 -0.85 -8.05
C LYS A 60 5.57 -2.09 -8.88
N ALA A 61 4.28 -2.30 -9.15
CA ALA A 61 3.80 -3.45 -9.90
C ALA A 61 4.11 -3.36 -11.40
N THR A 62 3.92 -2.18 -12.00
CA THR A 62 4.08 -1.97 -13.44
C THR A 62 5.49 -1.55 -13.84
N GLY A 63 6.31 -1.09 -12.89
CA GLY A 63 7.63 -0.51 -13.14
C GLY A 63 7.58 0.94 -13.64
N GLY A 64 6.41 1.58 -13.66
CA GLY A 64 6.26 2.98 -14.06
C GLY A 64 6.69 3.95 -12.96
N ARG A 65 6.92 5.20 -13.35
CA ARG A 65 7.26 6.30 -12.45
C ARG A 65 6.07 7.24 -12.25
N ILE A 66 5.83 7.65 -11.00
CA ILE A 66 4.86 8.69 -10.68
C ILE A 66 5.50 10.04 -11.00
N SER A 67 4.84 10.83 -11.85
CA SER A 67 5.24 12.19 -12.17
C SER A 67 4.25 13.20 -11.59
N THR A 68 4.76 14.29 -11.08
CA THR A 68 3.98 15.43 -10.61
C THR A 68 3.81 16.52 -11.65
N ASN A 69 4.66 16.51 -12.70
CA ASN A 69 4.64 17.47 -13.78
C ASN A 69 4.60 16.75 -15.12
N LEU A 70 3.68 17.16 -16.00
CA LEU A 70 3.53 16.61 -17.35
C LEU A 70 4.66 17.00 -18.31
N ASP A 71 5.40 18.06 -18.00
CA ASP A 71 6.51 18.50 -18.86
C ASP A 71 7.75 17.60 -18.74
N ASP A 72 7.87 16.89 -17.61
CA ASP A 72 9.01 16.03 -17.28
C ASP A 72 8.78 14.55 -17.62
N ILE A 73 7.62 14.23 -18.22
CA ILE A 73 7.27 12.83 -18.53
C ILE A 73 7.94 12.40 -19.84
N SER A 74 8.54 11.23 -19.80
CA SER A 74 9.17 10.60 -20.96
C SER A 74 8.71 9.15 -21.13
N ALA A 75 9.00 8.56 -22.27
CA ALA A 75 8.66 7.16 -22.55
C ALA A 75 9.33 6.17 -21.55
N SER A 76 10.45 6.54 -20.93
CA SER A 76 11.12 5.73 -19.91
C SER A 76 10.37 5.67 -18.58
N ASP A 77 9.40 6.56 -18.36
CA ASP A 77 8.59 6.62 -17.14
C ASP A 77 7.34 5.73 -17.23
N LEU A 78 7.08 5.18 -18.41
CA LEU A 78 5.93 4.31 -18.62
C LEU A 78 6.12 2.95 -17.95
N GLY A 79 5.10 2.53 -17.18
CA GLY A 79 4.97 1.15 -16.72
C GLY A 79 4.35 0.26 -17.80
N SER A 80 4.37 -1.05 -17.57
CA SER A 80 3.76 -2.02 -18.48
C SER A 80 2.96 -3.09 -17.75
N ALA A 81 1.86 -3.51 -18.35
CA ALA A 81 1.06 -4.65 -17.94
C ALA A 81 0.52 -5.34 -19.20
N GLU A 82 0.18 -6.62 -19.11
CA GLU A 82 -0.39 -7.33 -20.26
C GLU A 82 -1.83 -6.87 -20.53
N ILE A 83 -2.61 -6.71 -19.47
CA ILE A 83 -4.02 -6.34 -19.59
C ILE A 83 -4.34 -5.24 -18.56
N VAL A 84 -4.97 -4.17 -19.05
CA VAL A 84 -5.65 -3.18 -18.22
C VAL A 84 -7.10 -3.10 -18.68
N GLN A 85 -8.03 -3.42 -17.79
CA GLN A 85 -9.44 -3.46 -18.14
C GLN A 85 -10.31 -2.87 -17.03
N GLN A 86 -11.38 -2.21 -17.43
CA GLN A 86 -12.42 -1.76 -16.52
C GLN A 86 -13.60 -2.72 -16.59
N LYS A 87 -13.99 -3.29 -15.46
CA LYS A 87 -15.18 -4.13 -15.33
C LYS A 87 -16.20 -3.48 -14.41
N LYS A 88 -17.48 -3.62 -14.76
CA LYS A 88 -18.56 -3.25 -13.85
C LYS A 88 -18.82 -4.43 -12.91
N VAL A 89 -18.70 -4.20 -11.61
CA VAL A 89 -19.01 -5.16 -10.56
C VAL A 89 -20.13 -4.55 -9.73
N GLU A 90 -21.35 -5.08 -9.88
CA GLU A 90 -22.57 -4.52 -9.32
C GLU A 90 -22.82 -3.07 -9.77
N SER A 91 -22.74 -2.09 -8.85
CA SER A 91 -22.87 -0.66 -9.13
C SER A 91 -21.56 0.02 -9.45
N ASP A 92 -20.42 -0.60 -9.11
CA ASP A 92 -19.10 0.02 -9.14
C ASP A 92 -18.30 -0.36 -10.39
N LYS A 93 -17.40 0.55 -10.77
CA LYS A 93 -16.44 0.34 -11.86
C LYS A 93 -15.08 0.01 -11.26
N TRP A 94 -14.62 -1.21 -11.48
CA TRP A 94 -13.34 -1.70 -11.02
C TRP A 94 -12.34 -1.70 -12.17
N VAL A 95 -11.10 -1.33 -11.87
CA VAL A 95 -10.00 -1.39 -12.84
C VAL A 95 -9.06 -2.52 -12.41
N PHE A 96 -8.83 -3.45 -13.34
CA PHE A 96 -7.91 -4.57 -13.16
C PHE A 96 -6.66 -4.32 -13.99
N ILE A 97 -5.50 -4.50 -13.36
CA ILE A 97 -4.18 -4.41 -13.99
C ILE A 97 -3.50 -5.76 -13.74
N GLU A 98 -3.32 -6.52 -14.80
CA GLU A 98 -2.89 -7.92 -14.72
C GLU A 98 -1.67 -8.15 -15.63
N GLY A 99 -0.89 -9.21 -15.32
CA GLY A 99 0.25 -9.60 -16.16
C GLY A 99 1.43 -8.63 -16.10
N CYS A 100 1.71 -8.04 -14.94
CA CYS A 100 2.92 -7.25 -14.77
C CYS A 100 4.16 -8.15 -14.80
N LYS A 101 5.19 -7.80 -15.58
CA LYS A 101 6.39 -8.64 -15.79
C LYS A 101 7.18 -8.91 -14.51
N ASN A 102 7.19 -7.98 -13.59
CA ASN A 102 7.95 -8.11 -12.33
C ASN A 102 7.15 -7.48 -11.17
N PRO A 103 6.05 -8.11 -10.75
CA PRO A 103 5.15 -7.52 -9.79
C PRO A 103 5.79 -7.48 -8.39
N ARG A 104 6.09 -6.27 -7.92
CA ARG A 104 6.53 -6.02 -6.52
C ARG A 104 5.35 -5.64 -5.62
N SER A 105 4.14 -5.78 -6.11
CA SER A 105 2.90 -5.52 -5.40
C SER A 105 1.81 -6.44 -5.95
N VAL A 106 1.03 -7.02 -5.06
CA VAL A 106 -0.11 -7.87 -5.39
C VAL A 106 -1.34 -7.42 -4.61
N THR A 107 -2.52 -7.75 -5.12
CA THR A 107 -3.78 -7.48 -4.45
C THR A 107 -4.43 -8.80 -4.08
N VAL A 108 -4.86 -8.91 -2.83
CA VAL A 108 -5.70 -10.02 -2.36
C VAL A 108 -7.14 -9.52 -2.31
N LEU A 109 -8.00 -10.07 -3.15
CA LEU A 109 -9.42 -9.73 -3.18
C LEU A 109 -10.21 -10.65 -2.26
N ILE A 110 -10.78 -10.09 -1.20
CA ILE A 110 -11.62 -10.81 -0.25
C ILE A 110 -13.09 -10.66 -0.66
N ARG A 111 -13.81 -11.78 -0.73
CA ARG A 111 -15.24 -11.80 -1.02
C ARG A 111 -15.95 -12.63 0.06
N GLY A 112 -17.10 -12.15 0.50
CA GLY A 112 -17.89 -12.82 1.54
C GLY A 112 -19.38 -12.51 1.43
N GLY A 113 -20.19 -13.27 2.12
CA GLY A 113 -21.65 -13.13 2.11
C GLY A 113 -22.19 -11.92 2.91
N SER A 114 -21.34 -11.29 3.72
CA SER A 114 -21.66 -10.05 4.44
C SER A 114 -20.41 -9.21 4.69
N GLN A 115 -20.58 -7.91 4.88
CA GLN A 115 -19.48 -6.99 5.19
C GLN A 115 -18.72 -7.41 6.45
N ARG A 116 -19.46 -7.84 7.49
CA ARG A 116 -18.84 -8.30 8.74
C ARG A 116 -17.89 -9.49 8.55
N VAL A 117 -18.25 -10.44 7.69
CA VAL A 117 -17.37 -11.58 7.36
C VAL A 117 -16.15 -11.11 6.58
N VAL A 118 -16.32 -10.19 5.64
CA VAL A 118 -15.19 -9.62 4.87
C VAL A 118 -14.23 -8.89 5.79
N ASP A 119 -14.73 -8.05 6.69
CA ASP A 119 -13.89 -7.28 7.65
C ASP A 119 -13.11 -8.21 8.59
N GLU A 120 -13.74 -9.30 9.04
CA GLU A 120 -13.08 -10.29 9.91
C GLU A 120 -11.97 -11.05 9.16
N VAL A 121 -12.21 -11.44 7.93
CA VAL A 121 -11.21 -12.11 7.10
C VAL A 121 -10.06 -11.15 6.77
N ASP A 122 -10.35 -9.88 6.46
CA ASP A 122 -9.33 -8.86 6.20
C ASP A 122 -8.41 -8.68 7.41
N ARG A 123 -8.98 -8.54 8.60
CA ARG A 123 -8.23 -8.43 9.85
C ARG A 123 -7.36 -9.66 10.11
N SER A 124 -7.93 -10.85 10.04
CA SER A 124 -7.21 -12.11 10.28
C SER A 124 -6.09 -12.33 9.27
N LEU A 125 -6.32 -12.00 8.00
CA LEU A 125 -5.31 -12.10 6.96
C LEU A 125 -4.18 -11.08 7.17
N HIS A 126 -4.52 -9.86 7.57
CA HIS A 126 -3.52 -8.84 7.91
C HIS A 126 -2.60 -9.31 9.04
N ASP A 127 -3.17 -9.83 10.13
CA ASP A 127 -2.41 -10.35 11.26
C ASP A 127 -1.49 -11.50 10.85
N ALA A 128 -2.00 -12.46 10.07
CA ALA A 128 -1.21 -13.57 9.55
C ALA A 128 -0.05 -13.09 8.66
N LEU A 129 -0.29 -12.13 7.78
CA LEU A 129 0.75 -11.55 6.91
C LEU A 129 1.81 -10.79 7.70
N MET A 130 1.42 -10.09 8.78
CA MET A 130 2.38 -9.39 9.64
C MET A 130 3.28 -10.37 10.39
N VAL A 131 2.74 -11.45 10.92
CA VAL A 131 3.54 -12.51 11.57
C VAL A 131 4.53 -13.13 10.59
N VAL A 132 4.10 -13.46 9.37
CA VAL A 132 5.01 -13.99 8.33
C VAL A 132 6.10 -13.00 7.97
N LYS A 133 5.74 -11.72 7.83
CA LYS A 133 6.69 -10.63 7.57
C LYS A 133 7.75 -10.57 8.68
N ASP A 134 7.34 -10.59 9.94
CA ASP A 134 8.25 -10.51 11.09
C ASP A 134 9.23 -11.68 11.12
N VAL A 135 8.76 -12.90 10.83
CA VAL A 135 9.62 -14.10 10.74
C VAL A 135 10.61 -14.01 9.56
N VAL A 136 10.21 -13.40 8.44
CA VAL A 136 11.11 -13.22 7.29
C VAL A 136 12.16 -12.14 7.56
N GLU A 137 11.77 -11.04 8.21
CA GLU A 137 12.69 -9.94 8.55
C GLU A 137 13.62 -10.29 9.72
N ASN A 138 13.10 -10.98 10.73
CA ASN A 138 13.81 -11.39 11.93
C ASN A 138 13.53 -12.87 12.23
N PRO A 139 14.32 -13.81 11.70
CA PRO A 139 14.07 -15.25 11.81
C PRO A 139 14.37 -15.78 13.22
N SER A 140 13.74 -15.18 14.22
CA SER A 140 13.84 -15.54 15.64
C SER A 140 12.45 -15.70 16.22
N ILE A 141 12.26 -16.75 16.99
CA ILE A 141 11.01 -17.01 17.69
C ILE A 141 11.27 -17.19 19.19
N VAL A 142 10.32 -16.82 20.00
CA VAL A 142 10.29 -17.08 21.43
C VAL A 142 9.03 -17.87 21.77
N ALA A 143 9.05 -18.57 22.89
CA ALA A 143 7.85 -19.24 23.38
C ALA A 143 6.79 -18.20 23.75
N GLY A 144 5.51 -18.50 23.47
CA GLY A 144 4.38 -17.64 23.84
C GLY A 144 3.88 -17.89 25.27
N GLY A 145 2.70 -17.35 25.58
CA GLY A 145 2.02 -17.55 26.86
C GLY A 145 2.72 -16.88 28.05
N GLY A 146 3.35 -15.72 27.85
CA GLY A 146 4.06 -14.99 28.92
C GLY A 146 5.45 -15.54 29.24
N SER A 147 5.98 -16.50 28.45
CA SER A 147 7.31 -17.08 28.69
C SER A 147 8.45 -16.05 28.72
N PRO A 148 8.50 -15.05 27.80
CA PRO A 148 9.54 -14.02 27.83
C PRO A 148 9.48 -13.18 29.09
N GLU A 149 8.28 -12.85 29.53
CA GLU A 149 8.03 -12.05 30.72
C GLU A 149 8.46 -12.81 31.97
N ALA A 150 8.06 -14.07 32.08
CA ALA A 150 8.47 -14.93 33.22
C ALA A 150 10.00 -15.14 33.23
N TYR A 151 10.63 -15.34 32.09
CA TYR A 151 12.08 -15.48 31.99
C TYR A 151 12.79 -14.18 32.43
N LEU A 152 12.33 -13.02 31.93
CA LEU A 152 12.89 -11.72 32.30
C LEU A 152 12.71 -11.44 33.80
N ALA A 153 11.57 -11.81 34.36
CA ALA A 153 11.36 -11.67 35.83
C ALA A 153 12.37 -12.49 36.61
N ALA A 154 12.62 -13.73 36.21
CA ALA A 154 13.62 -14.59 36.87
C ALA A 154 15.04 -14.01 36.78
N GLU A 155 15.47 -13.61 35.60
CA GLU A 155 16.79 -13.00 35.35
C GLU A 155 16.97 -11.68 36.15
N LEU A 156 15.95 -10.83 36.16
CA LEU A 156 15.95 -9.56 36.93
C LEU A 156 16.02 -9.81 38.42
N ASN A 157 15.32 -10.83 38.92
CA ASN A 157 15.39 -11.21 40.34
C ASN A 157 16.80 -11.72 40.73
N GLU A 158 17.44 -12.52 39.89
CA GLU A 158 18.80 -12.96 40.08
C GLU A 158 19.77 -11.78 40.05
N TRP A 159 19.66 -10.92 39.00
CA TRP A 159 20.49 -9.72 38.90
C TRP A 159 20.31 -8.76 40.09
N SER A 160 19.13 -8.63 40.67
CA SER A 160 18.87 -7.81 41.82
C SER A 160 19.76 -8.15 43.03
N SER A 161 20.22 -9.42 43.10
CA SER A 161 21.09 -9.88 44.18
C SER A 161 22.52 -9.32 44.09
N SER A 162 22.91 -8.80 42.90
CA SER A 162 24.18 -8.12 42.68
C SER A 162 24.15 -6.62 43.02
N SER A 163 22.97 -6.06 43.29
CA SER A 163 22.75 -4.65 43.63
C SER A 163 22.44 -4.50 45.10
N GLU A 164 22.72 -3.33 45.67
CA GLU A 164 22.49 -3.05 47.12
C GLU A 164 21.48 -1.91 47.32
N GLY A 165 20.83 -1.93 48.46
CA GLY A 165 20.00 -0.85 48.91
C GLY A 165 18.73 -0.60 48.11
N ARG A 166 18.48 0.67 47.71
CA ARG A 166 17.26 1.07 47.05
C ARG A 166 17.16 0.53 45.60
N GLU A 167 18.30 0.36 44.94
CA GLU A 167 18.34 -0.18 43.57
C GLU A 167 17.88 -1.63 43.54
N GLN A 168 18.31 -2.44 44.49
CA GLN A 168 17.85 -3.82 44.62
C GLN A 168 16.33 -3.92 44.73
N LEU A 169 15.75 -3.06 45.59
CA LEU A 169 14.29 -3.03 45.78
C LEU A 169 13.57 -2.61 44.51
N ALA A 170 14.08 -1.61 43.79
CA ALA A 170 13.49 -1.17 42.53
C ALA A 170 13.53 -2.26 41.44
N ILE A 171 14.64 -2.98 41.30
CA ILE A 171 14.78 -4.08 40.36
C ILE A 171 13.80 -5.21 40.67
N LYS A 172 13.67 -5.57 41.95
CA LYS A 172 12.71 -6.60 42.41
C LYS A 172 11.27 -6.23 42.07
N GLN A 173 10.87 -4.99 42.37
CA GLN A 173 9.52 -4.53 42.08
C GLN A 173 9.25 -4.47 40.58
N TYR A 174 10.26 -4.16 39.78
CA TYR A 174 10.17 -4.20 38.30
C TYR A 174 10.03 -5.64 37.81
N ALA A 175 10.77 -6.59 38.37
CA ALA A 175 10.64 -8.02 38.03
C ALA A 175 9.25 -8.56 38.40
N GLU A 176 8.70 -8.23 39.57
CA GLU A 176 7.35 -8.61 39.99
C GLU A 176 6.27 -8.07 39.03
N ALA A 177 6.48 -6.88 38.42
CA ALA A 177 5.56 -6.33 37.43
C ALA A 177 5.47 -7.20 36.19
N PHE A 178 6.54 -7.85 35.72
CA PHE A 178 6.50 -8.80 34.63
C PHE A 178 5.75 -10.09 34.96
N GLU A 179 5.81 -10.55 36.21
CA GLU A 179 5.09 -11.76 36.65
C GLU A 179 3.55 -11.59 36.62
N SER A 180 3.06 -10.35 36.52
CA SER A 180 1.63 -10.09 36.41
C SER A 180 1.01 -10.35 35.05
N ILE A 181 1.84 -10.62 34.01
CA ILE A 181 1.40 -10.82 32.63
C ILE A 181 1.03 -12.28 32.35
N PRO A 182 1.84 -13.31 32.73
CA PRO A 182 1.52 -14.72 32.51
C PRO A 182 0.37 -15.31 33.32
#